data_eef021bca8c775fbec5a19f45462eae2
#
_entry.id   eef021bca8c775fbec5a19f45462eae2
#
_cell.length_a   1.000
_cell.length_b   1.000
_cell.length_c   1.000
_cell.angle_alpha   90.00
_cell.angle_beta   90.00
_cell.angle_gamma   90.00
#
_symmetry.space_group_name_H-M   'P 1'
#
loop_
_entity.id
_entity.type
_entity.pdbx_description
1 polymer ?
#
loop_
_entity_poly.entity_id
_entity_poly.type
_entity_poly.pdbx_seq_one_letter_code
_entity_poly.pdbx_strand_id
1 'polypeptide(L)'
;KDKALRLARKVARETAERREKQNVRGEKANMKKGVPRIVLNSLQSKSEKSTAKLNNAHQEKAGKLTDERNQLKSSLPSTAVLKTDFNSSSLHSGKILVTAEKINFSYHQMDNKESQNTSGTDNPEQFLWKTPLSFLIKSGDRLCVKGLNGSGKTTLLKLITGQLQTQTGTLTRADFTYVYLNQEYSIIDDRSSVLEQAYAFNSRNLPEHEIKIILNRFLFPAAEWDKSCRKLSGGEKMRLAFCCLMISNNTPDMFILDEPTNN
;
A
#
# COMPACT_ATOMS: atom_id res chain seq x y z
N LYS A 1 -7.97 -1.15 20.05
CA LYS A 1 -7.60 -0.63 21.38
C LYS A 1 -7.68 0.90 21.48
N ASP A 2 -7.42 1.69 20.44
CA ASP A 2 -7.60 3.16 20.45
C ASP A 2 -9.04 3.57 20.80
N LYS A 3 -10.03 2.84 20.28
CA LYS A 3 -11.44 3.06 20.62
C LYS A 3 -11.71 2.82 22.12
N ALA A 4 -11.12 1.77 22.69
CA ALA A 4 -11.24 1.44 24.12
C ALA A 4 -10.59 2.51 25.02
N LEU A 5 -9.41 3.01 24.64
CA LEU A 5 -8.71 4.08 25.35
C LEU A 5 -9.50 5.40 25.30
N ARG A 6 -10.06 5.76 24.13
CA ARG A 6 -10.92 6.94 23.99
C ARG A 6 -12.18 6.83 24.88
N LEU A 7 -12.80 5.65 24.90
CA LEU A 7 -13.97 5.39 25.73
C LEU A 7 -13.63 5.48 27.22
N ALA A 8 -12.52 4.88 27.68
CA ALA A 8 -12.06 4.94 29.06
C ALA A 8 -11.82 6.39 29.53
N ARG A 9 -11.17 7.21 28.70
CA ARG A 9 -10.96 8.64 28.97
C ARG A 9 -12.27 9.43 29.03
N LYS A 10 -13.21 9.14 28.12
CA LYS A 10 -14.53 9.77 28.12
C LYS A 10 -15.30 9.45 29.39
N VAL A 11 -15.37 8.18 29.79
CA VAL A 11 -16.04 7.73 31.02
C VAL A 11 -15.38 8.35 32.26
N ALA A 12 -14.05 8.45 32.32
CA ALA A 12 -13.34 9.09 33.41
C ALA A 12 -13.74 10.58 33.54
N ARG A 13 -13.78 11.31 32.43
CA ARG A 13 -14.18 12.71 32.39
C ARG A 13 -15.64 12.92 32.85
N GLU A 14 -16.56 12.16 32.28
CA GLU A 14 -17.99 12.23 32.64
C GLU A 14 -18.23 11.92 34.13
N THR A 15 -17.47 10.93 34.66
CA THR A 15 -17.57 10.56 36.08
C THR A 15 -17.02 11.67 36.99
N ALA A 16 -15.92 12.31 36.62
CA ALA A 16 -15.35 13.44 37.33
C ALA A 16 -16.33 14.63 37.37
N GLU A 17 -16.86 15.02 36.20
CA GLU A 17 -17.85 16.12 36.09
C GLU A 17 -19.13 15.84 36.93
N ARG A 18 -19.61 14.59 36.92
CA ARG A 18 -20.78 14.19 37.70
C ARG A 18 -20.54 14.31 39.20
N ARG A 19 -19.35 13.86 39.66
CA ARG A 19 -18.97 13.97 41.05
C ARG A 19 -18.78 15.39 41.52
N GLU A 20 -18.15 16.23 40.72
CA GLU A 20 -18.00 17.65 41.03
C GLU A 20 -19.36 18.34 41.24
N LYS A 21 -20.31 18.09 40.34
CA LYS A 21 -21.68 18.57 40.46
C LYS A 21 -22.40 18.07 41.75
N GLN A 22 -22.14 16.81 42.13
CA GLN A 22 -22.67 16.22 43.37
C GLN A 22 -22.06 16.86 44.61
N ASN A 23 -20.74 17.08 44.64
CA ASN A 23 -20.05 17.74 45.73
C ASN A 23 -20.56 19.15 45.96
N VAL A 24 -20.65 19.96 44.88
CA VAL A 24 -21.19 21.33 44.98
C VAL A 24 -22.64 21.35 45.47
N ARG A 25 -23.47 20.39 45.04
CA ARG A 25 -24.87 20.27 45.57
C ARG A 25 -24.91 19.88 47.04
N GLY A 26 -24.02 18.94 47.43
CA GLY A 26 -23.88 18.49 48.83
C GLY A 26 -23.43 19.61 49.76
N GLU A 27 -22.45 20.41 49.36
CA GLU A 27 -21.98 21.58 50.11
C GLU A 27 -23.09 22.61 50.31
N LYS A 28 -23.80 22.97 49.22
CA LYS A 28 -24.94 23.92 49.32
C LYS A 28 -26.06 23.41 50.21
N ALA A 29 -26.35 22.10 50.19
CA ALA A 29 -27.37 21.50 51.04
C ALA A 29 -26.97 21.48 52.50
N ASN A 30 -25.71 21.20 52.81
CA ASN A 30 -25.18 21.18 54.17
C ASN A 30 -25.08 22.59 54.79
N MET A 31 -24.72 23.60 53.99
CA MET A 31 -24.77 25.00 54.42
C MET A 31 -26.19 25.45 54.84
N LYS A 32 -27.19 25.03 54.04
CA LYS A 32 -28.59 25.36 54.38
C LYS A 32 -29.11 24.68 55.65
N LYS A 33 -28.53 23.53 56.05
CA LYS A 33 -28.93 22.77 57.25
C LYS A 33 -28.20 23.20 58.51
N GLY A 34 -27.32 24.20 58.48
CA GLY A 34 -26.62 24.69 59.66
C GLY A 34 -25.65 23.69 60.30
N VAL A 35 -25.07 22.79 59.50
CA VAL A 35 -24.17 21.72 59.99
C VAL A 35 -22.88 22.34 60.56
N PRO A 36 -22.43 21.92 61.75
CA PRO A 36 -21.18 22.44 62.37
C PRO A 36 -19.98 22.31 61.46
N ARG A 37 -19.09 23.33 61.45
CA ARG A 37 -17.92 23.41 60.53
C ARG A 37 -16.97 22.21 60.62
N ILE A 38 -16.82 21.62 61.81
CA ILE A 38 -16.03 20.44 62.06
C ILE A 38 -16.58 19.22 61.28
N VAL A 39 -17.88 19.04 61.25
CA VAL A 39 -18.56 17.94 60.51
C VAL A 39 -18.45 18.18 59.03
N LEU A 40 -18.56 19.42 58.55
CA LEU A 40 -18.39 19.80 57.16
C LEU A 40 -16.96 19.43 56.66
N ASN A 41 -15.92 19.77 57.44
CA ASN A 41 -14.54 19.46 57.10
C ASN A 41 -14.31 17.92 57.04
N SER A 42 -14.90 17.17 57.93
CA SER A 42 -14.84 15.70 57.93
C SER A 42 -15.49 15.07 56.68
N LEU A 43 -16.68 15.59 56.30
CA LEU A 43 -17.40 15.15 55.11
C LEU A 43 -16.67 15.54 53.83
N GLN A 44 -16.08 16.74 53.79
CA GLN A 44 -15.25 17.18 52.64
C GLN A 44 -14.02 16.31 52.49
N SER A 45 -13.26 16.02 53.56
CA SER A 45 -12.10 15.13 53.54
C SER A 45 -12.47 13.71 53.08
N LYS A 46 -13.59 13.14 53.47
CA LYS A 46 -14.09 11.85 53.00
C LYS A 46 -14.44 11.88 51.51
N SER A 47 -15.08 12.96 51.04
CA SER A 47 -15.41 13.15 49.62
C SER A 47 -14.14 13.25 48.76
N GLU A 48 -13.15 14.03 49.18
CA GLU A 48 -11.86 14.19 48.49
C GLU A 48 -11.12 12.86 48.40
N LYS A 49 -10.99 12.10 49.50
CA LYS A 49 -10.37 10.77 49.52
C LYS A 49 -11.07 9.79 48.57
N SER A 50 -12.40 9.81 48.54
CA SER A 50 -13.19 8.95 47.66
C SER A 50 -13.02 9.34 46.18
N THR A 51 -12.93 10.63 45.89
CA THR A 51 -12.69 11.16 44.53
C THR A 51 -11.29 10.86 44.07
N ALA A 52 -10.28 11.03 44.92
CA ALA A 52 -8.89 10.67 44.64
C ALA A 52 -8.74 9.17 44.33
N LYS A 53 -9.36 8.30 45.12
CA LYS A 53 -9.35 6.84 44.87
C LYS A 53 -9.94 6.47 43.53
N LEU A 54 -11.03 7.12 43.12
CA LEU A 54 -11.66 6.88 41.83
C LEU A 54 -10.81 7.38 40.66
N ASN A 55 -10.23 8.58 40.79
CA ASN A 55 -9.35 9.15 39.76
C ASN A 55 -8.10 8.27 39.58
N ASN A 56 -7.51 7.78 40.66
CA ASN A 56 -6.38 6.86 40.58
C ASN A 56 -6.76 5.56 39.84
N ALA A 57 -7.91 4.96 40.13
CA ALA A 57 -8.39 3.78 39.42
C ALA A 57 -8.62 4.02 37.93
N HIS A 58 -9.14 5.20 37.55
CA HIS A 58 -9.28 5.56 36.15
C HIS A 58 -7.94 5.81 35.46
N GLN A 59 -6.97 6.43 36.16
CA GLN A 59 -5.61 6.64 35.64
C GLN A 59 -4.87 5.32 35.45
N GLU A 60 -4.93 4.40 36.40
CA GLU A 60 -4.34 3.06 36.26
C GLU A 60 -4.92 2.30 35.06
N LYS A 61 -6.25 2.33 34.90
CA LYS A 61 -6.90 1.67 33.75
C LYS A 61 -6.49 2.30 32.42
N ALA A 62 -6.41 3.61 32.36
CA ALA A 62 -5.93 4.32 31.17
C ALA A 62 -4.46 4.06 30.90
N GLY A 63 -3.62 3.97 31.95
CA GLY A 63 -2.21 3.62 31.88
C GLY A 63 -2.03 2.22 31.28
N LYS A 64 -2.67 1.20 31.86
CA LYS A 64 -2.60 -0.19 31.36
C LYS A 64 -3.00 -0.28 29.87
N LEU A 65 -4.09 0.39 29.46
CA LEU A 65 -4.52 0.42 28.07
C LEU A 65 -3.52 1.15 27.15
N THR A 66 -2.83 2.15 27.67
CA THR A 66 -1.78 2.87 26.94
C THR A 66 -0.56 2.00 26.76
N ASP A 67 -0.13 1.29 27.81
CA ASP A 67 1.03 0.39 27.76
C ASP A 67 0.79 -0.80 26.83
N GLU A 68 -0.38 -1.42 26.92
CA GLU A 68 -0.79 -2.47 25.97
C GLU A 68 -0.85 -1.98 24.52
N ARG A 69 -1.30 -0.74 24.28
CA ARG A 69 -1.30 -0.13 22.96
C ARG A 69 0.13 0.08 22.46
N ASN A 70 1.03 0.56 23.32
CA ASN A 70 2.43 0.81 22.98
C ASN A 70 3.17 -0.49 22.70
N GLN A 71 2.94 -1.54 23.50
CA GLN A 71 3.48 -2.88 23.26
C GLN A 71 2.99 -3.45 21.92
N LEU A 72 1.69 -3.31 21.61
CA LEU A 72 1.18 -3.74 20.31
C LEU A 72 1.74 -2.90 19.15
N LYS A 73 1.96 -1.62 19.35
CA LYS A 73 2.61 -0.77 18.32
C LYS A 73 4.07 -1.15 18.11
N SER A 74 4.80 -1.49 19.16
CA SER A 74 6.19 -1.94 19.04
C SER A 74 6.32 -3.36 18.47
N SER A 75 5.29 -4.21 18.62
CA SER A 75 5.24 -5.54 18.01
C SER A 75 4.72 -5.53 16.55
N LEU A 76 4.09 -4.43 16.10
CA LEU A 76 3.79 -4.28 14.70
C LEU A 76 5.09 -3.95 13.96
N PRO A 77 5.41 -4.69 12.88
CA PRO A 77 6.52 -4.29 12.02
C PRO A 77 6.30 -2.84 11.62
N SER A 78 7.33 -2.01 11.80
CA SER A 78 7.27 -0.61 11.39
C SER A 78 6.91 -0.61 9.90
N THR A 79 5.69 -0.18 9.57
CA THR A 79 5.29 0.04 8.19
C THR A 79 6.10 1.25 7.73
N ALA A 80 7.32 0.99 7.30
CA ALA A 80 8.16 2.00 6.70
C ALA A 80 7.46 2.47 5.44
N VAL A 81 7.02 3.72 5.46
CA VAL A 81 6.33 4.32 4.30
C VAL A 81 7.38 4.55 3.23
N LEU A 82 7.26 3.81 2.14
CA LEU A 82 8.07 4.00 0.96
C LEU A 82 7.76 5.40 0.37
N LYS A 83 8.73 6.30 0.40
CA LYS A 83 8.61 7.62 -0.24
C LYS A 83 9.24 7.53 -1.62
N THR A 84 8.41 7.39 -2.63
CA THR A 84 8.82 7.39 -4.03
C THR A 84 8.57 8.78 -4.62
N ASP A 85 9.64 9.53 -4.83
CA ASP A 85 9.59 10.82 -5.53
C ASP A 85 10.02 10.59 -6.98
N PHE A 86 9.16 9.94 -7.78
CA PHE A 86 9.36 9.93 -9.22
C PHE A 86 9.04 11.32 -9.77
N ASN A 87 9.89 11.81 -10.66
CA ASN A 87 9.56 13.00 -11.43
C ASN A 87 8.24 12.75 -12.16
N SER A 88 7.38 13.75 -12.25
CA SER A 88 6.14 13.63 -13.00
C SER A 88 6.42 13.27 -14.45
N SER A 89 5.66 12.33 -15.01
CA SER A 89 5.65 12.07 -16.46
C SER A 89 5.48 13.39 -17.22
N SER A 90 6.11 13.50 -18.39
CA SER A 90 5.96 14.64 -19.28
C SER A 90 4.55 14.77 -19.87
N LEU A 91 3.72 13.73 -19.71
CA LEU A 91 2.35 13.70 -20.20
C LEU A 91 1.40 14.47 -19.29
N HIS A 92 0.55 15.28 -19.90
CA HIS A 92 -0.52 15.94 -19.14
C HIS A 92 -1.55 14.91 -18.63
N SER A 93 -2.11 15.20 -17.47
CA SER A 93 -3.15 14.36 -16.86
C SER A 93 -4.35 14.23 -17.80
N GLY A 94 -4.85 13.00 -17.94
CA GLY A 94 -6.01 12.72 -18.79
C GLY A 94 -5.71 12.46 -20.26
N LYS A 95 -4.43 12.53 -20.73
CA LYS A 95 -4.07 12.08 -22.08
C LYS A 95 -4.47 10.62 -22.27
N ILE A 96 -5.16 10.30 -23.36
CA ILE A 96 -5.53 8.94 -23.71
C ILE A 96 -4.27 8.19 -24.12
N LEU A 97 -3.96 7.10 -23.46
CA LEU A 97 -2.80 6.25 -23.73
C LEU A 97 -3.17 5.04 -24.57
N VAL A 98 -4.30 4.40 -24.24
CA VAL A 98 -4.78 3.22 -24.96
C VAL A 98 -6.30 3.30 -25.14
N THR A 99 -6.76 3.01 -26.35
CA THR A 99 -8.18 2.82 -26.66
C THR A 99 -8.37 1.44 -27.25
N ALA A 100 -9.25 0.66 -26.68
CA ALA A 100 -9.62 -0.67 -27.16
C ALA A 100 -11.11 -0.74 -27.44
N GLU A 101 -11.47 -1.19 -28.65
CA GLU A 101 -12.85 -1.32 -29.12
C GLU A 101 -13.10 -2.75 -29.59
N LYS A 102 -13.92 -3.50 -28.84
CA LYS A 102 -14.35 -4.88 -29.14
C LYS A 102 -13.19 -5.81 -29.48
N ILE A 103 -12.07 -5.68 -28.77
CA ILE A 103 -10.88 -6.51 -29.00
C ILE A 103 -11.08 -7.93 -28.47
N ASN A 104 -10.53 -8.91 -29.18
CA ASN A 104 -10.36 -10.27 -28.70
C ASN A 104 -9.07 -10.90 -29.26
N PHE A 105 -8.70 -12.05 -28.69
CA PHE A 105 -7.44 -12.75 -29.01
C PHE A 105 -7.63 -14.27 -28.94
N SER A 106 -6.92 -15.02 -29.80
CA SER A 106 -6.83 -16.48 -29.78
C SER A 106 -5.39 -16.92 -30.03
N TYR A 107 -4.91 -17.90 -29.31
CA TYR A 107 -3.57 -18.47 -29.50
C TYR A 107 -3.52 -19.44 -30.70
N HIS A 108 -4.65 -20.04 -31.09
CA HIS A 108 -4.67 -21.07 -32.14
C HIS A 108 -4.27 -20.55 -33.53
N GLN A 109 -4.38 -19.27 -33.83
CA GLN A 109 -3.93 -18.72 -35.12
C GLN A 109 -2.43 -18.50 -35.23
N MET A 110 -1.67 -18.53 -34.14
CA MET A 110 -0.20 -18.41 -34.18
C MET A 110 0.50 -19.71 -34.58
N ASP A 111 -0.06 -20.86 -34.21
CA ASP A 111 0.53 -22.17 -34.48
C ASP A 111 0.33 -22.66 -35.93
N ASN A 112 -0.62 -22.07 -36.66
CA ASN A 112 -0.99 -22.53 -38.01
C ASN A 112 -0.17 -21.89 -39.17
N LYS A 113 0.79 -21.03 -38.89
CA LYS A 113 1.66 -20.49 -39.94
C LYS A 113 2.79 -21.45 -40.38
N GLU A 114 3.03 -22.52 -39.62
CA GLU A 114 4.07 -23.50 -39.94
C GLU A 114 3.56 -24.88 -40.42
N SER A 115 2.23 -25.11 -40.44
CA SER A 115 1.67 -26.40 -40.86
C SER A 115 0.59 -26.20 -41.93
N GLN A 116 0.99 -25.97 -43.15
CA GLN A 116 0.12 -26.24 -44.32
C GLN A 116 0.08 -27.76 -44.51
N ASN A 117 -0.99 -28.38 -44.05
CA ASN A 117 -1.61 -29.65 -44.55
C ASN A 117 -2.25 -30.43 -43.39
N THR A 118 -3.48 -30.09 -43.05
CA THR A 118 -4.48 -31.08 -42.65
C THR A 118 -5.88 -30.50 -42.84
N SER A 119 -6.61 -31.17 -43.72
CA SER A 119 -7.99 -30.90 -44.09
C SER A 119 -8.92 -31.10 -42.90
N GLY A 120 -9.79 -30.12 -42.65
CA GLY A 120 -11.16 -30.30 -42.23
C GLY A 120 -11.42 -30.69 -40.78
N THR A 121 -11.60 -29.66 -39.99
CA THR A 121 -12.80 -29.51 -39.11
C THR A 121 -12.75 -28.08 -38.58
N ASP A 122 -13.74 -27.27 -38.96
CA ASP A 122 -13.97 -25.93 -38.44
C ASP A 122 -14.21 -26.00 -36.92
N ASN A 123 -13.14 -25.96 -36.12
CA ASN A 123 -13.27 -25.59 -34.75
C ASN A 123 -13.51 -24.08 -34.71
N PRO A 124 -14.65 -23.61 -34.18
CA PRO A 124 -14.89 -22.18 -34.04
C PRO A 124 -13.72 -21.58 -33.27
N GLU A 125 -13.12 -20.53 -33.82
CA GLU A 125 -12.02 -19.78 -33.20
C GLU A 125 -12.29 -19.57 -31.73
N GLN A 126 -11.57 -20.29 -30.86
CA GLN A 126 -11.79 -20.22 -29.43
C GLN A 126 -11.11 -18.95 -28.92
N PHE A 127 -11.85 -17.86 -28.97
CA PHE A 127 -11.39 -16.58 -28.41
C PHE A 127 -11.18 -16.69 -26.90
N LEU A 128 -10.19 -15.97 -26.42
CA LEU A 128 -9.80 -15.95 -25.02
C LEU A 128 -10.90 -15.38 -24.12
N TRP A 129 -11.62 -14.36 -24.60
CA TRP A 129 -12.71 -13.75 -23.87
C TRP A 129 -14.05 -14.04 -24.55
N LYS A 130 -15.02 -14.54 -23.76
CA LYS A 130 -16.39 -14.80 -24.23
C LYS A 130 -17.06 -13.54 -24.79
N THR A 131 -16.75 -12.39 -24.19
CA THR A 131 -17.24 -11.08 -24.63
C THR A 131 -16.05 -10.22 -25.03
N PRO A 132 -16.01 -9.66 -26.23
CA PRO A 132 -14.96 -8.76 -26.64
C PRO A 132 -14.80 -7.59 -25.69
N LEU A 133 -13.56 -7.19 -25.42
CA LEU A 133 -13.23 -6.14 -24.46
C LEU A 133 -13.24 -4.77 -25.11
N SER A 134 -13.80 -3.78 -24.42
CA SER A 134 -13.72 -2.36 -24.79
C SER A 134 -13.37 -1.55 -23.56
N PHE A 135 -12.31 -0.74 -23.65
CA PHE A 135 -11.84 0.08 -22.53
C PHE A 135 -10.99 1.25 -23.00
N LEU A 136 -10.79 2.19 -22.10
CA LEU A 136 -9.97 3.38 -22.31
C LEU A 136 -9.01 3.54 -21.12
N ILE A 137 -7.73 3.79 -21.40
CA ILE A 137 -6.71 4.07 -20.38
C ILE A 137 -6.17 5.47 -20.59
N LYS A 138 -6.16 6.27 -19.53
CA LYS A 138 -5.65 7.64 -19.55
C LYS A 138 -4.43 7.80 -18.63
N SER A 139 -3.62 8.80 -18.90
CA SER A 139 -2.54 9.20 -17.99
C SER A 139 -3.11 9.59 -16.62
N GLY A 140 -2.53 9.00 -15.56
CA GLY A 140 -2.98 9.16 -14.19
C GLY A 140 -3.99 8.13 -13.70
N ASP A 141 -4.53 7.27 -14.59
CA ASP A 141 -5.43 6.19 -14.18
C ASP A 141 -4.70 5.13 -13.33
N ARG A 142 -5.42 4.57 -12.36
CA ARG A 142 -4.98 3.42 -11.56
C ARG A 142 -5.95 2.27 -11.79
N LEU A 143 -5.52 1.29 -12.57
CA LEU A 143 -6.36 0.17 -12.98
C LEU A 143 -5.90 -1.13 -12.34
N CYS A 144 -6.83 -1.96 -11.96
CA CYS A 144 -6.58 -3.31 -11.46
C CYS A 144 -7.35 -4.33 -12.31
N VAL A 145 -6.60 -5.21 -13.00
CA VAL A 145 -7.18 -6.30 -13.78
C VAL A 145 -7.35 -7.51 -12.87
N LYS A 146 -8.59 -7.94 -12.63
CA LYS A 146 -8.93 -9.10 -11.79
C LYS A 146 -9.50 -10.24 -12.63
N GLY A 147 -9.15 -11.46 -12.30
CA GLY A 147 -9.66 -12.67 -12.96
C GLY A 147 -8.92 -13.91 -12.47
N LEU A 148 -9.49 -15.09 -12.74
CA LEU A 148 -8.89 -16.38 -12.44
C LEU A 148 -7.57 -16.58 -13.22
N ASN A 149 -6.76 -17.57 -12.80
CA ASN A 149 -5.59 -17.97 -13.58
C ASN A 149 -6.05 -18.48 -14.95
N GLY A 150 -5.34 -18.14 -16.01
CA GLY A 150 -5.73 -18.45 -17.38
C GLY A 150 -6.81 -17.55 -17.99
N SER A 151 -7.34 -16.55 -17.27
CA SER A 151 -8.37 -15.63 -17.82
C SER A 151 -7.86 -14.61 -18.85
N GLY A 152 -6.56 -14.63 -19.17
CA GLY A 152 -5.97 -13.75 -20.18
C GLY A 152 -5.45 -12.42 -19.65
N LYS A 153 -5.21 -12.27 -18.35
CA LYS A 153 -4.64 -11.05 -17.75
C LYS A 153 -3.31 -10.66 -18.40
N THR A 154 -2.35 -11.57 -18.41
CA THR A 154 -1.03 -11.34 -19.01
C THR A 154 -1.13 -11.12 -20.53
N THR A 155 -2.06 -11.80 -21.22
CA THR A 155 -2.32 -11.55 -22.65
C THR A 155 -2.83 -10.14 -22.88
N LEU A 156 -3.75 -9.66 -22.06
CA LEU A 156 -4.24 -8.29 -22.13
C LEU A 156 -3.10 -7.28 -21.92
N LEU A 157 -2.21 -7.51 -20.96
CA LEU A 157 -1.05 -6.65 -20.73
C LEU A 157 -0.11 -6.65 -21.94
N LYS A 158 0.15 -7.81 -22.58
CA LYS A 158 0.96 -7.92 -23.80
C LYS A 158 0.30 -7.19 -24.98
N LEU A 159 -1.02 -7.17 -25.10
CA LEU A 159 -1.73 -6.38 -26.09
C LEU A 159 -1.57 -4.88 -25.83
N ILE A 160 -1.76 -4.43 -24.58
CA ILE A 160 -1.59 -3.04 -24.17
C ILE A 160 -0.14 -2.57 -24.44
N THR A 161 0.86 -3.39 -24.19
CA THR A 161 2.26 -3.06 -24.46
C THR A 161 2.67 -3.20 -25.94
N GLY A 162 1.82 -3.81 -26.77
CA GLY A 162 2.07 -4.03 -28.20
C GLY A 162 2.98 -5.20 -28.52
N GLN A 163 3.24 -6.06 -27.53
CA GLN A 163 3.95 -7.33 -27.74
C GLN A 163 3.09 -8.35 -28.51
N LEU A 164 1.75 -8.18 -28.43
CA LEU A 164 0.78 -8.94 -29.21
C LEU A 164 -0.13 -7.98 -29.98
N GLN A 165 -0.70 -8.47 -31.08
CA GLN A 165 -1.71 -7.75 -31.85
C GLN A 165 -3.09 -8.38 -31.64
N THR A 166 -4.14 -7.59 -31.68
CA THR A 166 -5.53 -8.07 -31.59
C THR A 166 -5.91 -8.78 -32.88
N GLN A 167 -6.69 -9.84 -32.79
CA GLN A 167 -7.24 -10.54 -33.96
C GLN A 167 -8.59 -9.98 -34.37
N THR A 168 -9.35 -9.45 -33.40
CA THR A 168 -10.62 -8.75 -33.67
C THR A 168 -10.63 -7.41 -32.95
N GLY A 169 -11.44 -6.49 -33.45
CA GLY A 169 -11.56 -5.14 -32.91
C GLY A 169 -10.37 -4.25 -33.21
N THR A 170 -10.31 -3.11 -32.58
CA THR A 170 -9.27 -2.09 -32.81
C THR A 170 -8.60 -1.75 -31.47
N LEU A 171 -7.27 -1.81 -31.43
CA LEU A 171 -6.47 -1.33 -30.31
C LEU A 171 -5.55 -0.20 -30.80
N THR A 172 -5.82 1.00 -30.34
CA THR A 172 -5.00 2.18 -30.65
C THR A 172 -4.17 2.56 -29.43
N ARG A 173 -2.88 2.82 -29.65
CA ARG A 173 -1.95 3.25 -28.62
C ARG A 173 -1.33 4.58 -29.00
N ALA A 174 -1.28 5.50 -28.02
CA ALA A 174 -0.47 6.70 -28.14
C ALA A 174 1.02 6.35 -28.01
N ASP A 175 1.88 7.29 -28.31
CA ASP A 175 3.30 7.19 -27.96
C ASP A 175 3.43 7.52 -26.46
N PHE A 176 3.92 6.51 -25.70
CA PHE A 176 4.20 6.59 -24.27
C PHE A 176 5.27 5.56 -23.88
N THR A 177 6.01 5.89 -22.83
CA THR A 177 7.00 4.99 -22.23
C THR A 177 6.35 4.16 -21.13
N TYR A 178 6.73 2.88 -21.03
CA TYR A 178 6.22 2.02 -19.96
C TYR A 178 7.32 1.17 -19.35
N VAL A 179 7.13 0.77 -18.11
CA VAL A 179 7.92 -0.27 -17.44
C VAL A 179 7.00 -1.43 -17.11
N TYR A 180 7.37 -2.62 -17.57
CA TYR A 180 6.68 -3.87 -17.28
C TYR A 180 7.47 -4.66 -16.24
N LEU A 181 6.90 -4.83 -15.07
CA LEU A 181 7.44 -5.67 -14.02
C LEU A 181 6.66 -7.00 -14.04
N ASN A 182 7.29 -8.02 -14.59
CA ASN A 182 6.75 -9.37 -14.61
C ASN A 182 6.90 -10.05 -13.24
N GLN A 183 6.26 -11.20 -13.09
CA GLN A 183 6.27 -11.98 -11.85
C GLN A 183 7.70 -12.38 -11.40
N GLU A 184 8.64 -12.53 -12.34
CA GLU A 184 10.02 -12.91 -12.07
C GLU A 184 10.95 -11.72 -11.80
N TYR A 185 10.44 -10.47 -11.96
CA TYR A 185 11.25 -9.25 -11.85
C TYR A 185 12.51 -9.30 -12.71
N SER A 186 12.38 -9.63 -13.99
CA SER A 186 13.49 -9.81 -14.93
C SER A 186 14.42 -8.61 -15.10
N ILE A 187 14.02 -7.43 -14.60
CA ILE A 187 14.86 -6.24 -14.50
C ILE A 187 15.98 -6.40 -13.45
N ILE A 188 15.86 -7.35 -12.52
CA ILE A 188 16.83 -7.62 -11.45
C ILE A 188 17.72 -8.80 -11.86
N ASP A 189 19.02 -8.59 -11.84
CA ASP A 189 19.99 -9.69 -12.01
C ASP A 189 20.19 -10.41 -10.67
N ASP A 190 19.75 -11.66 -10.61
CA ASP A 190 19.87 -12.52 -9.43
C ASP A 190 21.33 -12.79 -8.99
N ARG A 191 22.30 -12.56 -9.86
CA ARG A 191 23.73 -12.77 -9.59
C ARG A 191 24.37 -11.62 -8.85
N SER A 192 23.82 -10.42 -9.03
CA SER A 192 24.31 -9.18 -8.41
C SER A 192 23.90 -9.06 -6.96
N SER A 193 24.64 -8.30 -6.18
CA SER A 193 24.21 -7.79 -4.89
C SER A 193 23.24 -6.61 -5.06
N VAL A 194 22.53 -6.24 -4.00
CA VAL A 194 21.62 -5.09 -4.00
C VAL A 194 22.33 -3.81 -4.43
N LEU A 195 23.55 -3.59 -3.93
CA LEU A 195 24.32 -2.39 -4.25
C LEU A 195 24.82 -2.42 -5.71
N GLU A 196 25.36 -3.56 -6.20
CA GLU A 196 25.79 -3.71 -7.59
C GLU A 196 24.62 -3.51 -8.55
N GLN A 197 23.46 -4.07 -8.24
CA GLN A 197 22.24 -3.87 -9.02
C GLN A 197 21.87 -2.38 -9.11
N ALA A 198 21.94 -1.65 -7.99
CA ALA A 198 21.69 -0.22 -7.97
C ALA A 198 22.71 0.57 -8.81
N TYR A 199 23.99 0.19 -8.76
CA TYR A 199 25.03 0.78 -9.60
C TYR A 199 24.83 0.54 -11.10
N ALA A 200 24.39 -0.65 -11.49
CA ALA A 200 24.10 -0.99 -12.88
C ALA A 200 23.06 -0.07 -13.53
N PHE A 201 22.18 0.51 -12.71
CA PHE A 201 21.16 1.48 -13.15
C PHE A 201 21.57 2.96 -13.01
N ASN A 202 22.80 3.23 -12.59
CA ASN A 202 23.29 4.59 -12.41
C ASN A 202 23.72 5.25 -13.73
N SER A 203 22.81 5.45 -14.66
CA SER A 203 23.04 6.17 -15.92
C SER A 203 23.33 7.67 -15.74
N ARG A 204 23.00 8.23 -14.55
CA ARG A 204 23.18 9.65 -14.22
C ARG A 204 24.51 9.97 -13.57
N ASN A 205 25.38 8.98 -13.37
CA ASN A 205 26.63 9.14 -12.63
C ASN A 205 26.46 9.75 -11.24
N LEU A 206 25.41 9.33 -10.52
CA LEU A 206 25.20 9.72 -9.13
C LEU A 206 26.38 9.28 -8.27
N PRO A 207 26.85 10.10 -7.34
CA PRO A 207 27.88 9.68 -6.41
C PRO A 207 27.34 8.57 -5.48
N GLU A 208 28.25 7.73 -5.00
CA GLU A 208 27.92 6.54 -4.19
C GLU A 208 27.01 6.85 -2.99
N HIS A 209 27.23 7.96 -2.31
CA HIS A 209 26.45 8.33 -1.15
C HIS A 209 24.97 8.60 -1.50
N GLU A 210 24.68 9.16 -2.68
CA GLU A 210 23.30 9.38 -3.12
C GLU A 210 22.58 8.06 -3.43
N ILE A 211 23.26 7.11 -4.07
CA ILE A 211 22.74 5.76 -4.33
C ILE A 211 22.39 5.08 -2.98
N LYS A 212 23.29 5.16 -2.00
CA LYS A 212 23.09 4.63 -0.66
C LYS A 212 21.91 5.29 0.07
N ILE A 213 21.72 6.59 -0.09
CA ILE A 213 20.54 7.32 0.44
C ILE A 213 19.26 6.80 -0.21
N ILE A 214 19.26 6.62 -1.54
CA ILE A 214 18.10 6.09 -2.26
C ILE A 214 17.79 4.66 -1.80
N LEU A 215 18.79 3.77 -1.72
CA LEU A 215 18.63 2.41 -1.20
C LEU A 215 17.99 2.39 0.20
N ASN A 216 18.47 3.23 1.11
CA ASN A 216 17.88 3.36 2.45
C ASN A 216 16.41 3.82 2.40
N ARG A 217 16.05 4.75 1.51
CA ARG A 217 14.64 5.17 1.30
C ARG A 217 13.76 4.02 0.84
N PHE A 218 14.31 3.09 0.06
CA PHE A 218 13.64 1.88 -0.41
C PHE A 218 13.78 0.71 0.57
N LEU A 219 14.19 0.98 1.82
CA LEU A 219 14.27 0.01 2.91
C LEU A 219 15.33 -1.08 2.68
N PHE A 220 16.45 -0.70 2.08
CA PHE A 220 17.67 -1.48 2.02
C PHE A 220 18.73 -0.81 2.89
N PRO A 221 18.82 -1.14 4.20
CA PRO A 221 19.84 -0.62 5.09
C PRO A 221 21.22 -1.15 4.71
N ALA A 222 22.28 -0.54 5.25
CA ALA A 222 23.66 -0.89 4.93
C ALA A 222 24.00 -2.40 5.09
N ALA A 223 23.37 -3.07 6.04
CA ALA A 223 23.54 -4.51 6.26
C ALA A 223 23.00 -5.40 5.13
N GLU A 224 22.17 -4.86 4.26
CA GLU A 224 21.56 -5.61 3.14
C GLU A 224 22.20 -5.29 1.79
N TRP A 225 23.13 -4.36 1.70
CA TRP A 225 23.70 -3.95 0.41
C TRP A 225 24.46 -5.05 -0.29
N ASP A 226 25.16 -5.90 0.48
CA ASP A 226 25.93 -7.04 -0.07
C ASP A 226 25.07 -8.32 -0.22
N LYS A 227 23.78 -8.24 0.13
CA LYS A 227 22.85 -9.35 -0.04
C LYS A 227 22.60 -9.62 -1.51
N SER A 228 22.79 -10.88 -1.95
CA SER A 228 22.50 -11.29 -3.32
C SER A 228 21.01 -11.08 -3.64
N CYS A 229 20.69 -10.54 -4.83
CA CYS A 229 19.35 -10.30 -5.32
C CYS A 229 18.51 -11.59 -5.41
N ARG A 230 19.16 -12.75 -5.60
CA ARG A 230 18.52 -14.07 -5.57
C ARG A 230 17.84 -14.38 -4.21
N LYS A 231 18.38 -13.85 -3.12
CA LYS A 231 17.86 -14.07 -1.75
C LYS A 231 16.75 -13.10 -1.36
N LEU A 232 16.37 -12.20 -2.24
CA LEU A 232 15.31 -11.24 -1.99
C LEU A 232 13.95 -11.90 -2.18
N SER A 233 13.01 -11.58 -1.28
CA SER A 233 11.59 -11.88 -1.47
C SER A 233 11.00 -11.10 -2.65
N GLY A 234 9.87 -11.51 -3.20
CA GLY A 234 9.21 -10.81 -4.30
C GLY A 234 8.93 -9.33 -4.00
N GLY A 235 8.50 -9.02 -2.76
CA GLY A 235 8.30 -7.63 -2.32
C GLY A 235 9.60 -6.83 -2.20
N GLU A 236 10.72 -7.46 -1.80
CA GLU A 236 12.05 -6.83 -1.83
C GLU A 236 12.53 -6.61 -3.26
N LYS A 237 12.37 -7.57 -4.16
CA LYS A 237 12.69 -7.41 -5.59
C LYS A 237 11.89 -6.28 -6.21
N MET A 238 10.59 -6.17 -5.90
CA MET A 238 9.76 -5.05 -6.37
C MET A 238 10.29 -3.70 -5.88
N ARG A 239 10.65 -3.58 -4.59
CA ARG A 239 11.22 -2.35 -4.05
C ARG A 239 12.56 -2.01 -4.71
N LEU A 240 13.43 -3.02 -4.94
CA LEU A 240 14.71 -2.82 -5.62
C LEU A 240 14.50 -2.38 -7.07
N ALA A 241 13.53 -2.96 -7.79
CA ALA A 241 13.19 -2.53 -9.14
C ALA A 241 12.80 -1.05 -9.20
N PHE A 242 11.91 -0.61 -8.29
CA PHE A 242 11.56 0.82 -8.21
C PHE A 242 12.74 1.70 -7.80
N CYS A 243 13.62 1.21 -6.91
CA CYS A 243 14.85 1.90 -6.54
C CYS A 243 15.75 2.12 -7.77
N CYS A 244 15.98 1.08 -8.57
CA CYS A 244 16.76 1.13 -9.80
C CYS A 244 16.18 2.13 -10.82
N LEU A 245 14.87 2.12 -11.02
CA LEU A 245 14.18 3.08 -11.90
C LEU A 245 14.34 4.52 -11.41
N MET A 246 14.31 4.74 -10.11
CA MET A 246 14.54 6.07 -9.51
C MET A 246 16.00 6.53 -9.68
N ILE A 247 16.96 5.64 -9.52
CA ILE A 247 18.39 5.91 -9.73
C ILE A 247 18.65 6.32 -11.18
N SER A 248 18.08 5.60 -12.15
CA SER A 248 18.23 5.89 -13.58
C SER A 248 17.46 7.16 -14.02
N ASN A 249 16.61 7.73 -13.15
CA ASN A 249 15.66 8.81 -13.47
C ASN A 249 14.75 8.47 -14.66
N ASN A 250 14.55 7.20 -14.91
CA ASN A 250 13.65 6.73 -15.95
C ASN A 250 12.23 6.64 -15.37
N THR A 251 11.49 7.74 -15.47
CA THR A 251 10.08 7.79 -15.02
C THR A 251 9.21 7.42 -16.20
N PRO A 252 8.66 6.20 -16.24
CA PRO A 252 7.77 5.79 -17.31
C PRO A 252 6.41 6.52 -17.16
N ASP A 253 5.72 6.65 -18.29
CA ASP A 253 4.36 7.17 -18.33
C ASP A 253 3.35 6.17 -17.77
N MET A 254 3.67 4.87 -17.82
CA MET A 254 2.84 3.79 -17.31
C MET A 254 3.68 2.71 -16.61
N PHE A 255 3.27 2.34 -15.39
CA PHE A 255 3.76 1.14 -14.72
C PHE A 255 2.78 -0.01 -14.92
N ILE A 256 3.28 -1.14 -15.36
CA ILE A 256 2.52 -2.38 -15.55
C ILE A 256 3.10 -3.41 -14.60
N LEU A 257 2.27 -3.87 -13.65
CA LEU A 257 2.66 -4.85 -12.65
C LEU A 257 1.85 -6.13 -12.88
N ASP A 258 2.53 -7.24 -13.18
CA ASP A 258 1.88 -8.54 -13.36
C ASP A 258 2.09 -9.39 -12.10
N GLU A 259 0.98 -9.63 -11.38
CA GLU A 259 0.91 -10.39 -10.12
C GLU A 259 1.93 -9.96 -9.03
N PRO A 260 1.99 -8.68 -8.64
CA PRO A 260 3.03 -8.16 -7.76
C PRO A 260 2.98 -8.70 -6.32
N THR A 261 1.95 -9.46 -5.95
CA THR A 261 1.71 -9.92 -4.57
C THR A 261 1.58 -11.43 -4.42
N ASN A 262 1.80 -12.20 -5.49
CA ASN A 262 1.72 -13.66 -5.45
C ASN A 262 3.07 -14.28 -5.08
N ASN A 263 3.47 -14.14 -3.80
CA ASN A 263 4.52 -14.97 -3.17
C ASN A 263 4.25 -15.09 -1.68
#